data_0d0927dc43891eea9bad01b06a4e6c5f
#
_entry.id   0d0927dc43891eea9bad01b06a4e6c5f
#
_cell.length_a   1.000
_cell.length_b   1.000
_cell.length_c   1.000
_cell.angle_alpha   90.00
_cell.angle_beta   90.00
_cell.angle_gamma   90.00
#
_symmetry.space_group_name_H-M   'P 1'
#
loop_
_entity.id
_entity.type
_entity.pdbx_description
1 polymer ?
#
loop_
_entity_poly.entity_id
_entity_poly.type
_entity_poly.pdbx_seq_one_letter_code
_entity_poly.pdbx_strand_id
1 'polypeptide(L)'
;MSAGARRELILAAATRAFAEQGYAATTTDTVAREAGVSQPYVVRMFGTKLQLFVEVFEHAAARIIEAFERVLDAQPFDPDGPDDWTRLGHAYKELVEDRDFLLVMLHGFTSAGVEEIGVAARACMGRIFALLRRTGGSDEQLRVFVAHGMLINVLVAMRAPEHLGEGGPLDELMACAMQEFRPPHAT
;
A
#
# COMPACT_ATOMS: atom_id res chain seq x y z
N MET A 1 18.99 18.80 14.17
CA MET A 1 18.05 18.16 13.24
C MET A 1 17.18 19.24 12.63
N SER A 2 17.04 19.29 11.29
CA SER A 2 16.21 20.27 10.59
C SER A 2 14.70 20.02 10.84
N ALA A 3 13.84 21.01 10.54
CA ALA A 3 12.39 20.86 10.67
C ALA A 3 11.86 19.74 9.74
N GLY A 4 12.40 19.62 8.52
CA GLY A 4 12.06 18.54 7.60
C GLY A 4 12.44 17.16 8.15
N ALA A 5 13.65 17.00 8.67
CA ALA A 5 14.09 15.73 9.25
C ALA A 5 13.23 15.30 10.47
N ARG A 6 12.72 16.26 11.23
CA ARG A 6 11.77 15.97 12.33
C ARG A 6 10.41 15.54 11.83
N ARG A 7 9.96 16.16 10.74
CA ARG A 7 8.68 15.81 10.12
C ARG A 7 8.70 14.36 9.62
N GLU A 8 9.75 13.96 8.91
CA GLU A 8 9.94 12.59 8.46
C GLU A 8 10.01 11.58 9.62
N LEU A 9 10.70 11.93 10.69
CA LEU A 9 10.77 11.09 11.90
C LEU A 9 9.37 10.85 12.50
N ILE A 10 8.53 11.89 12.56
CA ILE A 10 7.16 11.76 13.09
C ILE A 10 6.27 10.97 12.12
N LEU A 11 6.40 11.18 10.80
CA LEU A 11 5.67 10.39 9.81
C LEU A 11 6.02 8.90 9.90
N ALA A 12 7.30 8.57 10.02
CA ALA A 12 7.73 7.19 10.19
C ALA A 12 7.18 6.55 11.49
N ALA A 13 7.20 7.29 12.61
CA ALA A 13 6.60 6.84 13.86
C ALA A 13 5.07 6.70 13.75
N ALA A 14 4.40 7.63 13.07
CA ALA A 14 2.97 7.56 12.82
C ALA A 14 2.61 6.34 11.95
N THR A 15 3.40 6.07 10.91
CA THR A 15 3.23 4.87 10.07
C THR A 15 3.24 3.61 10.91
N ARG A 16 4.25 3.41 11.78
CA ARG A 16 4.32 2.24 12.67
C ARG A 16 3.13 2.16 13.63
N ALA A 17 2.81 3.27 14.30
CA ALA A 17 1.70 3.31 15.26
C ALA A 17 0.34 3.01 14.59
N PHE A 18 0.08 3.58 13.42
CA PHE A 18 -1.16 3.30 12.67
C PHE A 18 -1.17 1.90 12.06
N ALA A 19 -0.04 1.38 11.61
CA ALA A 19 0.07 0.00 11.14
C ALA A 19 -0.28 -1.00 12.24
N GLU A 20 0.24 -0.80 13.46
CA GLU A 20 0.04 -1.71 14.59
C GLU A 20 -1.38 -1.65 15.17
N GLN A 21 -1.93 -0.43 15.34
CA GLN A 21 -3.15 -0.23 16.13
C GLN A 21 -4.36 0.19 15.28
N GLY A 22 -4.16 0.53 14.03
CA GLY A 22 -5.19 1.09 13.15
C GLY A 22 -5.57 2.54 13.49
N TYR A 23 -6.40 3.13 12.66
CA TYR A 23 -6.86 4.52 12.85
C TYR A 23 -7.60 4.71 14.18
N ALA A 24 -8.50 3.81 14.55
CA ALA A 24 -9.39 4.01 15.70
C ALA A 24 -8.62 4.08 17.02
N ALA A 25 -7.69 3.14 17.26
CA ALA A 25 -6.99 2.99 18.54
C ALA A 25 -5.77 3.90 18.68
N THR A 26 -5.12 4.30 17.58
CA THR A 26 -3.94 5.19 17.62
C THR A 26 -4.33 6.59 18.08
N THR A 27 -3.47 7.23 18.87
CA THR A 27 -3.60 8.62 19.33
C THR A 27 -2.36 9.44 18.93
N THR A 28 -2.49 10.77 18.92
CA THR A 28 -1.32 11.65 18.72
C THR A 28 -0.30 11.53 19.84
N ASP A 29 -0.72 11.12 21.05
CA ASP A 29 0.18 10.82 22.16
C ASP A 29 0.99 9.55 21.91
N THR A 30 0.36 8.49 21.40
CA THR A 30 1.05 7.26 20.98
C THR A 30 2.14 7.58 19.96
N VAL A 31 1.79 8.37 18.92
CA VAL A 31 2.75 8.79 17.89
C VAL A 31 3.87 9.64 18.47
N ALA A 32 3.56 10.58 19.37
CA ALA A 32 4.55 11.43 20.01
C ALA A 32 5.57 10.62 20.81
N ARG A 33 5.09 9.65 21.58
CA ARG A 33 5.95 8.73 22.36
C ARG A 33 6.83 7.88 21.44
N GLU A 34 6.27 7.34 20.37
CA GLU A 34 7.01 6.56 19.36
C GLU A 34 8.08 7.40 18.65
N ALA A 35 7.81 8.69 18.39
CA ALA A 35 8.72 9.62 17.75
C ALA A 35 9.74 10.25 18.71
N GLY A 36 9.61 10.05 20.05
CA GLY A 36 10.46 10.69 21.04
C GLY A 36 10.27 12.20 21.11
N VAL A 37 9.06 12.71 20.86
CA VAL A 37 8.71 14.13 20.89
C VAL A 37 7.51 14.38 21.81
N SER A 38 7.19 15.65 22.10
CA SER A 38 5.97 15.98 22.85
C SER A 38 4.71 15.91 21.97
N GLN A 39 3.58 15.48 22.54
CA GLN A 39 2.29 15.45 21.85
C GLN A 39 1.88 16.83 21.29
N PRO A 40 2.05 17.98 22.00
CA PRO A 40 1.77 19.29 21.42
C PRO A 40 2.64 19.62 20.19
N TYR A 41 3.83 19.05 20.09
CA TYR A 41 4.67 19.23 18.92
C TYR A 41 4.10 18.50 17.69
N VAL A 42 3.58 17.28 17.87
CA VAL A 42 2.89 16.52 16.81
C VAL A 42 1.66 17.29 16.32
N VAL A 43 0.81 17.73 17.26
CA VAL A 43 -0.41 18.48 16.94
C VAL A 43 -0.11 19.80 16.22
N ARG A 44 0.93 20.52 16.64
CA ARG A 44 1.33 21.76 15.95
C ARG A 44 1.80 21.52 14.53
N MET A 45 2.42 20.36 14.25
CA MET A 45 3.01 20.05 12.95
C MET A 45 2.00 19.45 11.97
N PHE A 46 1.09 18.61 12.44
CA PHE A 46 0.18 17.80 11.62
C PHE A 46 -1.30 18.10 11.89
N GLY A 47 -1.62 18.89 12.92
CA GLY A 47 -3.01 19.17 13.29
C GLY A 47 -3.66 18.03 14.06
N THR A 48 -4.76 17.50 13.55
CA THR A 48 -5.52 16.41 14.19
C THR A 48 -4.97 15.03 13.87
N LYS A 49 -5.40 14.02 14.66
CA LYS A 49 -5.14 12.61 14.34
C LYS A 49 -5.58 12.25 12.92
N LEU A 50 -6.74 12.78 12.50
CA LEU A 50 -7.28 12.54 11.17
C LEU A 50 -6.36 13.07 10.07
N GLN A 51 -5.92 14.32 10.20
CA GLN A 51 -4.99 14.92 9.24
C GLN A 51 -3.66 14.16 9.17
N LEU A 52 -3.12 13.75 10.33
CA LEU A 52 -1.90 12.94 10.39
C LEU A 52 -2.11 11.57 9.70
N PHE A 53 -3.24 10.90 9.95
CA PHE A 53 -3.51 9.61 9.31
C PHE A 53 -3.67 9.72 7.81
N VAL A 54 -4.44 10.70 7.34
CA VAL A 54 -4.61 10.95 5.89
C VAL A 54 -3.27 11.20 5.22
N GLU A 55 -2.40 11.99 5.84
CA GLU A 55 -1.06 12.25 5.31
C GLU A 55 -0.20 10.98 5.26
N VAL A 56 -0.21 10.17 6.31
CA VAL A 56 0.50 8.87 6.33
C VAL A 56 -0.02 7.94 5.23
N PHE A 57 -1.35 7.88 5.06
CA PHE A 57 -1.98 7.09 4.00
C PHE A 57 -1.61 7.60 2.59
N GLU A 58 -1.66 8.92 2.37
CA GLU A 58 -1.29 9.52 1.09
C GLU A 58 0.20 9.32 0.77
N HIS A 59 1.07 9.38 1.78
CA HIS A 59 2.49 9.07 1.60
C HIS A 59 2.69 7.60 1.19
N ALA A 60 1.98 6.67 1.81
CA ALA A 60 2.00 5.26 1.40
C ALA A 60 1.45 5.07 -0.02
N ALA A 61 0.34 5.73 -0.36
CA ALA A 61 -0.25 5.69 -1.70
C ALA A 61 0.70 6.23 -2.78
N ALA A 62 1.44 7.30 -2.48
CA ALA A 62 2.43 7.87 -3.39
C ALA A 62 3.53 6.88 -3.75
N ARG A 63 3.97 6.04 -2.82
CA ARG A 63 4.97 4.98 -3.07
C ARG A 63 4.51 3.99 -4.15
N ILE A 64 3.23 3.64 -4.19
CA ILE A 64 2.67 2.76 -5.25
C ILE A 64 2.74 3.46 -6.60
N ILE A 65 2.29 4.71 -6.64
CA ILE A 65 2.28 5.51 -7.86
C ILE A 65 3.71 5.63 -8.42
N GLU A 66 4.67 6.04 -7.60
CA GLU A 66 6.07 6.18 -7.98
C GLU A 66 6.71 4.86 -8.45
N ALA A 67 6.35 3.74 -7.80
CA ALA A 67 6.85 2.42 -8.21
C ALA A 67 6.34 2.02 -9.59
N PHE A 68 5.05 2.23 -9.85
CA PHE A 68 4.45 1.91 -11.13
C PHE A 68 4.89 2.88 -12.24
N GLU A 69 5.00 4.18 -11.94
CA GLU A 69 5.55 5.17 -12.89
C GLU A 69 6.96 4.79 -13.33
N ARG A 70 7.84 4.43 -12.41
CA ARG A 70 9.20 3.99 -12.74
C ARG A 70 9.21 2.82 -13.72
N VAL A 71 8.30 1.85 -13.57
CA VAL A 71 8.21 0.71 -14.49
C VAL A 71 7.69 1.14 -15.85
N LEU A 72 6.63 1.97 -15.88
CA LEU A 72 5.98 2.39 -17.12
C LEU A 72 6.80 3.43 -17.90
N ASP A 73 7.61 4.22 -17.22
CA ASP A 73 8.45 5.24 -17.86
C ASP A 73 9.81 4.68 -18.33
N ALA A 74 10.22 3.50 -17.83
CA ALA A 74 11.50 2.89 -18.18
C ALA A 74 11.58 2.41 -19.63
N GLN A 75 10.47 1.89 -20.16
CA GLN A 75 10.35 1.38 -21.54
C GLN A 75 8.87 1.25 -21.93
N PRO A 76 8.56 1.20 -23.26
CA PRO A 76 7.20 0.88 -23.71
C PRO A 76 6.68 -0.41 -23.08
N PHE A 77 5.43 -0.40 -22.66
CA PHE A 77 4.77 -1.55 -22.02
C PHE A 77 4.05 -2.39 -23.07
N ASP A 78 4.32 -3.68 -23.12
CA ASP A 78 3.60 -4.65 -23.96
C ASP A 78 2.53 -5.37 -23.13
N PRO A 79 1.24 -5.04 -23.28
CA PRO A 79 0.18 -5.66 -22.49
C PRO A 79 -0.05 -7.14 -22.83
N ASP A 80 0.42 -7.61 -23.99
CA ASP A 80 0.32 -9.02 -24.42
C ASP A 80 1.57 -9.82 -24.00
N GLY A 81 2.64 -9.13 -23.58
CA GLY A 81 3.87 -9.71 -23.08
C GLY A 81 3.80 -10.04 -21.56
N PRO A 82 4.16 -11.26 -21.14
CA PRO A 82 4.10 -11.61 -19.72
C PRO A 82 5.15 -10.85 -18.87
N ASP A 83 6.29 -10.49 -19.45
CA ASP A 83 7.42 -9.92 -18.72
C ASP A 83 7.12 -8.52 -18.15
N ASP A 84 6.33 -7.72 -18.84
CA ASP A 84 6.01 -6.37 -18.42
C ASP A 84 5.04 -6.34 -17.25
N TRP A 85 4.05 -7.23 -17.23
CA TRP A 85 3.18 -7.42 -16.08
C TRP A 85 3.94 -7.99 -14.88
N THR A 86 4.89 -8.89 -15.11
CA THR A 86 5.77 -9.42 -14.08
C THR A 86 6.62 -8.32 -13.44
N ARG A 87 7.21 -7.42 -14.25
CA ARG A 87 7.96 -6.26 -13.73
C ARG A 87 7.08 -5.35 -12.87
N LEU A 88 5.86 -5.08 -13.32
CA LEU A 88 4.90 -4.26 -12.57
C LEU A 88 4.48 -4.94 -11.25
N GLY A 89 4.26 -6.25 -11.29
CA GLY A 89 3.96 -7.06 -10.12
C GLY A 89 5.11 -7.09 -9.11
N HIS A 90 6.36 -7.22 -9.57
CA HIS A 90 7.55 -7.17 -8.71
C HIS A 90 7.69 -5.81 -8.02
N ALA A 91 7.49 -4.70 -8.73
CA ALA A 91 7.55 -3.37 -8.13
C ALA A 91 6.51 -3.18 -7.01
N TYR A 92 5.35 -3.80 -7.12
CA TYR A 92 4.35 -3.82 -6.05
C TYR A 92 4.75 -4.75 -4.90
N LYS A 93 5.26 -5.95 -5.23
CA LYS A 93 5.67 -6.93 -4.23
C LYS A 93 6.76 -6.40 -3.30
N GLU A 94 7.75 -5.68 -3.83
CA GLU A 94 8.79 -5.02 -3.03
C GLU A 94 8.21 -4.04 -2.00
N LEU A 95 7.10 -3.35 -2.34
CA LEU A 95 6.44 -2.43 -1.41
C LEU A 95 5.73 -3.16 -0.27
N VAL A 96 5.07 -4.28 -0.55
CA VAL A 96 4.29 -5.01 0.46
C VAL A 96 5.17 -5.87 1.38
N GLU A 97 6.47 -6.01 1.10
CA GLU A 97 7.47 -6.53 2.03
C GLU A 97 7.61 -5.60 3.26
N ASP A 98 7.40 -4.28 3.08
CA ASP A 98 7.22 -3.34 4.17
C ASP A 98 5.81 -3.51 4.77
N ARG A 99 5.72 -4.31 5.83
CA ARG A 99 4.46 -4.65 6.47
C ARG A 99 3.71 -3.43 7.00
N ASP A 100 4.41 -2.42 7.52
CA ASP A 100 3.79 -1.22 8.06
C ASP A 100 3.11 -0.41 6.95
N PHE A 101 3.77 -0.32 5.79
CA PHE A 101 3.18 0.24 4.58
C PHE A 101 1.87 -0.47 4.21
N LEU A 102 1.90 -1.80 4.11
CA LEU A 102 0.74 -2.60 3.74
C LEU A 102 -0.43 -2.40 4.72
N LEU A 103 -0.15 -2.47 6.02
CA LEU A 103 -1.19 -2.35 7.04
C LEU A 103 -1.81 -0.94 7.06
N VAL A 104 -1.02 0.12 6.87
CA VAL A 104 -1.55 1.49 6.72
C VAL A 104 -2.50 1.57 5.52
N MET A 105 -2.16 0.99 4.37
CA MET A 105 -3.03 0.96 3.20
C MET A 105 -4.35 0.26 3.49
N LEU A 106 -4.31 -0.91 4.12
CA LEU A 106 -5.51 -1.67 4.50
C LEU A 106 -6.36 -0.92 5.53
N HIS A 107 -5.74 -0.28 6.54
CA HIS A 107 -6.45 0.55 7.50
C HIS A 107 -7.13 1.76 6.84
N GLY A 108 -6.53 2.35 5.82
CA GLY A 108 -7.16 3.41 5.02
C GLY A 108 -8.43 2.92 4.32
N PHE A 109 -8.38 1.75 3.70
CA PHE A 109 -9.56 1.17 3.03
C PHE A 109 -10.66 0.77 4.02
N THR A 110 -10.31 0.18 5.16
CA THR A 110 -11.30 -0.29 6.17
C THR A 110 -11.85 0.85 7.04
N SER A 111 -11.16 1.98 7.14
CA SER A 111 -11.61 3.18 7.86
C SER A 111 -12.35 4.18 6.99
N ALA A 112 -12.75 3.81 5.76
CA ALA A 112 -13.43 4.69 4.80
C ALA A 112 -14.83 5.17 5.25
N GLY A 113 -15.34 4.68 6.37
CA GLY A 113 -16.51 5.24 7.06
C GLY A 113 -16.26 6.65 7.64
N VAL A 114 -15.00 7.04 7.86
CA VAL A 114 -14.61 8.44 8.12
C VAL A 114 -14.45 9.12 6.76
N GLU A 115 -15.24 10.16 6.48
CA GLU A 115 -15.39 10.71 5.12
C GLU A 115 -14.05 11.13 4.50
N GLU A 116 -13.21 11.84 5.24
CA GLU A 116 -11.91 12.32 4.74
C GLU A 116 -10.97 11.15 4.38
N ILE A 117 -10.98 10.06 5.17
CA ILE A 117 -10.23 8.85 4.87
C ILE A 117 -10.82 8.16 3.64
N GLY A 118 -12.15 8.09 3.55
CA GLY A 118 -12.85 7.52 2.39
C GLY A 118 -12.56 8.27 1.10
N VAL A 119 -12.50 9.60 1.14
CA VAL A 119 -12.10 10.44 -0.01
C VAL A 119 -10.68 10.11 -0.44
N ALA A 120 -9.73 10.07 0.49
CA ALA A 120 -8.33 9.74 0.19
C ALA A 120 -8.18 8.32 -0.38
N ALA A 121 -8.90 7.33 0.19
CA ALA A 121 -8.86 5.95 -0.26
C ALA A 121 -9.42 5.78 -1.69
N ARG A 122 -10.57 6.40 -1.99
CA ARG A 122 -11.16 6.39 -3.34
C ARG A 122 -10.27 7.10 -4.36
N ALA A 123 -9.68 8.24 -3.99
CA ALA A 123 -8.73 8.96 -4.84
C ALA A 123 -7.47 8.14 -5.12
N CYS A 124 -6.94 7.43 -4.13
CA CYS A 124 -5.80 6.52 -4.28
C CYS A 124 -6.10 5.44 -5.33
N MET A 125 -7.20 4.69 -5.17
CA MET A 125 -7.58 3.63 -6.12
C MET A 125 -7.83 4.19 -7.52
N GLY A 126 -8.44 5.36 -7.63
CA GLY A 126 -8.65 6.02 -8.91
C GLY A 126 -7.33 6.38 -9.62
N ARG A 127 -6.35 6.91 -8.89
CA ARG A 127 -5.01 7.23 -9.43
C ARG A 127 -4.26 5.96 -9.86
N ILE A 128 -4.28 4.91 -9.03
CA ILE A 128 -3.66 3.62 -9.38
C ILE A 128 -4.27 3.08 -10.67
N PHE A 129 -5.61 3.06 -10.77
CA PHE A 129 -6.28 2.54 -11.96
C PHE A 129 -6.00 3.39 -13.21
N ALA A 130 -5.99 4.72 -13.08
CA ALA A 130 -5.63 5.62 -14.18
C ALA A 130 -4.19 5.38 -14.67
N LEU A 131 -3.27 5.11 -13.75
CA LEU A 131 -1.90 4.78 -14.08
C LEU A 131 -1.78 3.42 -14.79
N LEU A 132 -2.49 2.41 -14.28
CA LEU A 132 -2.53 1.08 -14.92
C LEU A 132 -3.09 1.12 -16.35
N ARG A 133 -4.02 2.04 -16.66
CA ARG A 133 -4.51 2.23 -18.04
C ARG A 133 -3.40 2.64 -19.02
N ARG A 134 -2.29 3.21 -18.57
CA ARG A 134 -1.14 3.53 -19.44
C ARG A 134 -0.46 2.28 -20.00
N THR A 135 -0.69 1.11 -19.41
CA THR A 135 -0.20 -0.18 -19.94
C THR A 135 -0.80 -0.52 -21.31
N GLY A 136 -1.96 0.05 -21.66
CA GLY A 136 -2.72 -0.35 -22.85
C GLY A 136 -3.45 -1.68 -22.71
N GLY A 137 -3.39 -2.32 -21.53
CA GLY A 137 -4.06 -3.59 -21.26
C GLY A 137 -5.58 -3.49 -21.31
N SER A 138 -6.23 -4.62 -21.60
CA SER A 138 -7.70 -4.76 -21.59
C SER A 138 -8.26 -4.56 -20.17
N ASP A 139 -9.55 -4.23 -20.08
CA ASP A 139 -10.25 -4.11 -18.79
C ASP A 139 -10.14 -5.39 -17.96
N GLU A 140 -10.12 -6.55 -18.60
CA GLU A 140 -9.95 -7.85 -17.94
C GLU A 140 -8.55 -7.99 -17.34
N GLN A 141 -7.49 -7.66 -18.09
CA GLN A 141 -6.11 -7.71 -17.62
C GLN A 141 -5.92 -6.79 -16.43
N LEU A 142 -6.43 -5.55 -16.52
CA LEU A 142 -6.35 -4.57 -15.43
C LEU A 142 -7.09 -5.06 -14.18
N ARG A 143 -8.30 -5.60 -14.35
CA ARG A 143 -9.11 -6.14 -13.26
C ARG A 143 -8.41 -7.29 -12.55
N VAL A 144 -7.87 -8.24 -13.33
CA VAL A 144 -7.17 -9.41 -12.77
C VAL A 144 -5.88 -8.99 -12.07
N PHE A 145 -5.13 -8.02 -12.62
CA PHE A 145 -3.92 -7.50 -11.96
C PHE A 145 -4.24 -6.87 -10.59
N VAL A 146 -5.25 -6.00 -10.53
CA VAL A 146 -5.68 -5.38 -9.26
C VAL A 146 -6.18 -6.44 -8.27
N ALA A 147 -6.98 -7.41 -8.73
CA ALA A 147 -7.47 -8.50 -7.88
C ALA A 147 -6.34 -9.36 -7.32
N HIS A 148 -5.33 -9.65 -8.14
CA HIS A 148 -4.13 -10.39 -7.72
C HIS A 148 -3.35 -9.63 -6.63
N GLY A 149 -3.13 -8.33 -6.81
CA GLY A 149 -2.50 -7.48 -5.80
C GLY A 149 -3.28 -7.46 -4.49
N MET A 150 -4.62 -7.39 -4.55
CA MET A 150 -5.46 -7.44 -3.35
C MET A 150 -5.39 -8.80 -2.64
N LEU A 151 -5.30 -9.91 -3.38
CA LEU A 151 -5.07 -11.24 -2.80
C LEU A 151 -3.74 -11.29 -2.04
N ILE A 152 -2.65 -10.79 -2.64
CA ILE A 152 -1.34 -10.71 -1.99
C ILE A 152 -1.45 -9.89 -0.69
N ASN A 153 -2.14 -8.75 -0.73
CA ASN A 153 -2.32 -7.90 0.46
C ASN A 153 -2.98 -8.65 1.62
N VAL A 154 -4.03 -9.41 1.33
CA VAL A 154 -4.73 -10.19 2.35
C VAL A 154 -3.80 -11.27 2.92
N LEU A 155 -3.11 -12.02 2.07
CA LEU A 155 -2.22 -13.10 2.49
C LEU A 155 -1.05 -12.60 3.34
N VAL A 156 -0.42 -11.48 2.94
CA VAL A 156 0.67 -10.86 3.72
C VAL A 156 0.14 -10.28 5.03
N ALA A 157 -1.03 -9.64 5.04
CA ALA A 157 -1.65 -9.12 6.25
C ALA A 157 -1.97 -10.23 7.27
N MET A 158 -2.41 -11.40 6.79
CA MET A 158 -2.63 -12.61 7.60
C MET A 158 -1.35 -13.29 8.07
N ARG A 159 -0.17 -12.79 7.66
CA ARG A 159 1.14 -13.44 7.93
C ARG A 159 1.26 -14.83 7.31
N ALA A 160 0.49 -15.12 6.25
CA ALA A 160 0.52 -16.41 5.59
C ALA A 160 1.93 -16.85 5.16
N PRO A 161 2.84 -15.96 4.69
CA PRO A 161 4.21 -16.36 4.35
C PRO A 161 5.02 -16.95 5.53
N GLU A 162 4.67 -16.57 6.77
CA GLU A 162 5.37 -17.08 7.98
C GLU A 162 4.91 -18.49 8.39
N HIS A 163 3.79 -18.98 7.82
CA HIS A 163 3.16 -20.26 8.10
C HIS A 163 3.24 -21.25 6.94
N LEU A 164 4.12 -20.97 5.96
CA LEU A 164 4.36 -21.90 4.84
C LEU A 164 5.00 -23.20 5.33
N GLY A 165 4.52 -24.33 4.78
CA GLY A 165 5.02 -25.66 5.12
C GLY A 165 4.30 -26.33 6.30
N GLU A 166 3.27 -25.71 6.86
CA GLU A 166 2.38 -26.35 7.86
C GLU A 166 1.45 -27.38 7.18
N GLY A 167 1.36 -27.34 5.85
CA GLY A 167 0.54 -28.21 5.02
C GLY A 167 -0.89 -27.73 4.89
N GLY A 168 -1.50 -28.00 3.73
CA GLY A 168 -2.92 -27.74 3.53
C GLY A 168 -3.23 -26.70 2.44
N PRO A 169 -4.55 -26.34 2.29
CA PRO A 169 -5.00 -25.48 1.20
C PRO A 169 -4.42 -24.06 1.21
N LEU A 170 -3.94 -23.57 2.36
CA LEU A 170 -3.30 -22.25 2.43
C LEU A 170 -1.95 -22.25 1.73
N ASP A 171 -1.16 -23.31 1.86
CA ASP A 171 0.12 -23.46 1.15
C ASP A 171 -0.11 -23.50 -0.37
N GLU A 172 -1.16 -24.19 -0.83
CA GLU A 172 -1.55 -24.23 -2.23
C GLU A 172 -1.97 -22.85 -2.74
N LEU A 173 -2.78 -22.12 -1.97
CA LEU A 173 -3.20 -20.75 -2.31
C LEU A 173 -2.00 -19.81 -2.37
N MET A 174 -1.09 -19.90 -1.40
CA MET A 174 0.14 -19.11 -1.39
C MET A 174 1.02 -19.41 -2.62
N ALA A 175 1.18 -20.69 -2.96
CA ALA A 175 1.94 -21.08 -4.15
C ALA A 175 1.32 -20.48 -5.42
N CYS A 176 -0.02 -20.48 -5.55
CA CYS A 176 -0.71 -19.84 -6.67
C CYS A 176 -0.54 -18.31 -6.67
N ALA A 177 -0.68 -17.67 -5.50
CA ALA A 177 -0.62 -16.21 -5.39
C ALA A 177 0.80 -15.63 -5.57
N MET A 178 1.84 -16.41 -5.25
CA MET A 178 3.23 -15.98 -5.37
C MET A 178 3.87 -16.30 -6.72
N GLN A 179 3.14 -16.98 -7.63
CA GLN A 179 3.58 -17.13 -9.02
C GLN A 179 3.66 -15.76 -9.71
N GLU A 180 4.53 -15.69 -10.72
CA GLU A 180 4.59 -14.52 -11.58
C GLU A 180 3.22 -14.23 -12.18
N PHE A 181 2.79 -12.97 -12.10
CA PHE A 181 1.51 -12.57 -12.66
C PHE A 181 1.54 -12.76 -14.18
N ARG A 182 0.61 -13.57 -14.69
CA ARG A 182 0.37 -13.72 -16.13
C ARG A 182 -1.07 -13.30 -16.42
N PRO A 183 -1.26 -12.22 -17.17
CA PRO A 183 -2.61 -11.79 -17.51
C PRO A 183 -3.29 -12.83 -18.39
N PRO A 184 -4.63 -12.95 -18.33
CA PRO A 184 -5.38 -13.74 -19.29
C PRO A 184 -5.14 -13.18 -20.70
N HIS A 185 -4.98 -14.06 -21.67
CA HIS A 185 -4.85 -13.66 -23.08
C HIS A 185 -6.09 -12.87 -23.48
N ALA A 186 -5.90 -11.78 -24.25
CA ALA A 186 -7.00 -11.06 -24.85
C ALA A 186 -7.75 -12.02 -25.81
N THR A 187 -9.02 -12.31 -25.49
CA THR A 187 -9.92 -13.05 -26.39
C THR A 187 -10.47 -12.16 -27.47
#